data_4ab5abc0734c95d0c82f4a2625cc8336
#
_entry.id   4ab5abc0734c95d0c82f4a2625cc8336
#
_cell.length_a   1.000
_cell.length_b   1.000
_cell.length_c   1.000
_cell.angle_alpha   90.00
_cell.angle_beta   90.00
_cell.angle_gamma   90.00
#
_symmetry.space_group_name_H-M   'P 1'
#
loop_
_entity.id
_entity.type
_entity.pdbx_description
1 polymer ?
#
loop_
_entity_poly.entity_id
_entity_poly.type
_entity_poly.pdbx_seq_one_letter_code
_entity_poly.pdbx_strand_id
1 'polypeptide(L)'
;MVANELISNVVPVLKKSDTCLQALSWMEIFRVSHLPLVNEEVYLGLVADELIYAHGDLSDPIEALNVPSEGTFVYEDYHIYDVIRLASSRLLSVVPVLNREGNFVGSIVLTDILHKLDLLLGVDEPGGIIVLEMNRLDYSLAEVARIVEYNEARILSCCVNSIKNSRLMQLTIKVNVADINPLLDAFIRYGYTIKDSFVAGEEERDSMKERYGLLMKYLSV
;
A
#
# COMPACT_ATOMS: atom_id res chain seq x y z
N MET A 1 -3.01 4.93 -12.95
CA MET A 1 -2.83 3.47 -12.74
C MET A 1 -4.21 2.87 -12.49
N VAL A 2 -4.64 2.01 -13.38
CA VAL A 2 -5.96 1.36 -13.33
C VAL A 2 -5.81 -0.13 -12.97
N ALA A 3 -6.90 -0.76 -12.55
CA ALA A 3 -6.91 -2.15 -12.07
C ALA A 3 -6.34 -3.13 -13.10
N ASN A 4 -6.61 -2.92 -14.40
CA ASN A 4 -6.07 -3.75 -15.46
C ASN A 4 -4.53 -3.78 -15.52
N GLU A 5 -3.88 -2.69 -15.14
CA GLU A 5 -2.40 -2.60 -15.10
C GLU A 5 -1.79 -3.31 -13.88
N LEU A 6 -2.63 -3.75 -12.95
CA LEU A 6 -2.23 -4.41 -11.70
C LEU A 6 -2.47 -5.92 -11.74
N ILE A 7 -3.14 -6.43 -12.79
CA ILE A 7 -3.48 -7.86 -12.89
C ILE A 7 -2.20 -8.69 -12.88
N SER A 8 -2.20 -9.69 -12.01
CA SER A 8 -1.18 -10.73 -11.92
C SER A 8 -1.84 -12.08 -12.17
N ASN A 9 -1.29 -12.84 -13.12
CA ASN A 9 -1.77 -14.18 -13.43
C ASN A 9 -1.10 -15.28 -12.57
N VAL A 10 -0.59 -14.89 -11.40
CA VAL A 10 0.13 -15.82 -10.51
C VAL A 10 -0.85 -16.72 -9.76
N VAL A 11 -2.02 -16.19 -9.38
CA VAL A 11 -2.99 -16.91 -8.55
C VAL A 11 -3.97 -17.68 -9.41
N PRO A 12 -4.17 -19.00 -9.18
CA PRO A 12 -5.12 -19.81 -9.93
C PRO A 12 -6.56 -19.44 -9.60
N VAL A 13 -7.46 -19.77 -10.52
CA VAL A 13 -8.91 -19.72 -10.30
C VAL A 13 -9.43 -21.07 -9.85
N LEU A 14 -10.40 -21.08 -8.94
CA LEU A 14 -11.14 -22.28 -8.53
C LEU A 14 -12.28 -22.57 -9.49
N LYS A 15 -12.54 -23.85 -9.68
CA LYS A 15 -13.72 -24.38 -10.35
C LYS A 15 -14.70 -24.96 -9.32
N LYS A 16 -15.96 -25.04 -9.67
CA LYS A 16 -16.99 -25.64 -8.81
C LYS A 16 -16.66 -27.07 -8.36
N SER A 17 -16.00 -27.85 -9.24
CA SER A 17 -15.62 -29.24 -9.02
C SER A 17 -14.38 -29.44 -8.17
N ASP A 18 -13.60 -28.38 -7.92
CA ASP A 18 -12.40 -28.47 -7.10
C ASP A 18 -12.79 -28.73 -5.66
N THR A 19 -11.97 -29.51 -4.92
CA THR A 19 -12.26 -29.80 -3.52
C THR A 19 -11.79 -28.66 -2.60
N CYS A 20 -12.42 -28.57 -1.43
CA CYS A 20 -12.00 -27.66 -0.37
C CYS A 20 -10.52 -27.85 0.01
N LEU A 21 -10.04 -29.09 0.06
CA LEU A 21 -8.64 -29.43 0.33
C LEU A 21 -7.71 -28.87 -0.76
N GLN A 22 -8.10 -28.98 -2.02
CA GLN A 22 -7.31 -28.46 -3.14
C GLN A 22 -7.24 -26.92 -3.10
N ALA A 23 -8.35 -26.26 -2.76
CA ALA A 23 -8.38 -24.81 -2.60
C ALA A 23 -7.43 -24.34 -1.48
N LEU A 24 -7.47 -24.98 -0.30
CA LEU A 24 -6.54 -24.66 0.79
C LEU A 24 -5.08 -24.92 0.40
N SER A 25 -4.79 -26.00 -0.33
CA SER A 25 -3.44 -26.28 -0.81
C SER A 25 -2.92 -25.19 -1.75
N TRP A 26 -3.78 -24.67 -2.63
CA TRP A 26 -3.40 -23.54 -3.49
C TRP A 26 -3.23 -22.24 -2.70
N MET A 27 -4.11 -21.97 -1.73
CA MET A 27 -3.97 -20.80 -0.85
C MET A 27 -2.62 -20.82 -0.11
N GLU A 28 -2.19 -21.99 0.37
CA GLU A 28 -0.89 -22.16 1.03
C GLU A 28 0.29 -21.95 0.06
N ILE A 29 0.25 -22.57 -1.13
CA ILE A 29 1.31 -22.46 -2.15
C ILE A 29 1.49 -21.00 -2.58
N PHE A 30 0.39 -20.29 -2.85
CA PHE A 30 0.41 -18.90 -3.33
C PHE A 30 0.43 -17.88 -2.20
N ARG A 31 0.38 -18.31 -0.94
CA ARG A 31 0.36 -17.47 0.27
C ARG A 31 -0.76 -16.42 0.25
N VAL A 32 -1.94 -16.86 -0.13
CA VAL A 32 -3.16 -16.06 -0.15
C VAL A 32 -4.25 -16.76 0.66
N SER A 33 -5.19 -16.01 1.23
CA SER A 33 -6.34 -16.55 1.96
C SER A 33 -7.64 -16.47 1.15
N HIS A 34 -7.55 -16.04 -0.12
CA HIS A 34 -8.70 -15.90 -1.00
C HIS A 34 -8.36 -16.40 -2.40
N LEU A 35 -9.29 -17.11 -3.04
CA LEU A 35 -9.18 -17.52 -4.44
C LEU A 35 -10.48 -17.23 -5.19
N PRO A 36 -10.42 -16.69 -6.43
CA PRO A 36 -11.61 -16.45 -7.23
C PRO A 36 -12.21 -17.77 -7.72
N LEU A 37 -13.52 -17.90 -7.61
CA LEU A 37 -14.31 -18.98 -8.19
C LEU A 37 -14.83 -18.52 -9.54
N VAL A 38 -14.43 -19.21 -10.61
CA VAL A 38 -14.75 -18.83 -11.99
C VAL A 38 -15.24 -20.06 -12.74
N ASN A 39 -16.28 -19.89 -13.53
CA ASN A 39 -16.75 -20.91 -14.47
C ASN A 39 -16.63 -20.38 -15.88
N GLU A 40 -15.72 -20.94 -16.68
CA GLU A 40 -15.28 -20.41 -17.97
C GLU A 40 -14.73 -18.99 -17.80
N GLU A 41 -15.50 -17.95 -18.14
CA GLU A 41 -15.14 -16.55 -17.95
C GLU A 41 -16.03 -15.84 -16.92
N VAL A 42 -17.07 -16.55 -16.41
CA VAL A 42 -18.03 -15.97 -15.49
C VAL A 42 -17.52 -16.02 -14.06
N TYR A 43 -17.39 -14.86 -13.43
CA TYR A 43 -17.06 -14.77 -12.00
C TYR A 43 -18.25 -15.20 -11.15
N LEU A 44 -18.03 -16.18 -10.27
CA LEU A 44 -19.06 -16.72 -9.39
C LEU A 44 -18.93 -16.27 -7.94
N GLY A 45 -17.75 -15.81 -7.52
CA GLY A 45 -17.51 -15.33 -6.19
C GLY A 45 -16.05 -15.47 -5.75
N LEU A 46 -15.78 -15.11 -4.50
CA LEU A 46 -14.46 -15.18 -3.88
C LEU A 46 -14.52 -16.16 -2.69
N VAL A 47 -13.75 -17.23 -2.78
CA VAL A 47 -13.64 -18.25 -1.73
C VAL A 47 -12.56 -17.82 -0.76
N ALA A 48 -12.92 -17.70 0.53
CA ALA A 48 -12.00 -17.48 1.63
C ALA A 48 -11.67 -18.80 2.34
N ASP A 49 -10.49 -18.93 2.91
CA ASP A 49 -10.08 -20.06 3.72
C ASP A 49 -11.00 -20.25 4.95
N GLU A 50 -11.42 -19.14 5.59
CA GLU A 50 -12.38 -19.15 6.69
C GLU A 50 -13.70 -19.82 6.30
N LEU A 51 -14.18 -19.64 5.07
CA LEU A 51 -15.39 -20.26 4.58
C LEU A 51 -15.24 -21.79 4.48
N ILE A 52 -14.07 -22.25 4.03
CA ILE A 52 -13.75 -23.67 3.93
C ILE A 52 -13.65 -24.30 5.32
N TYR A 53 -12.93 -23.65 6.25
CA TYR A 53 -12.81 -24.14 7.62
C TYR A 53 -14.17 -24.18 8.35
N ALA A 54 -15.05 -23.23 8.08
CA ALA A 54 -16.40 -23.20 8.65
C ALA A 54 -17.29 -24.32 8.10
N HIS A 55 -17.08 -24.76 6.84
CA HIS A 55 -17.79 -25.89 6.24
C HIS A 55 -17.40 -27.22 6.89
N GLY A 56 -16.12 -27.44 7.13
CA GLY A 56 -15.58 -28.54 7.92
C GLY A 56 -15.23 -29.81 7.14
N ASP A 57 -15.91 -30.16 6.04
CA ASP A 57 -15.52 -31.29 5.19
C ASP A 57 -14.64 -30.84 4.03
N LEU A 58 -13.36 -31.20 4.11
CA LEU A 58 -12.37 -30.81 3.11
C LEU A 58 -12.45 -31.64 1.82
N SER A 59 -13.17 -32.73 1.81
CA SER A 59 -13.39 -33.58 0.62
C SER A 59 -14.52 -33.05 -0.27
N ASP A 60 -15.37 -32.19 0.26
CA ASP A 60 -16.48 -31.62 -0.49
C ASP A 60 -16.00 -30.67 -1.62
N PRO A 61 -16.76 -30.62 -2.72
CA PRO A 61 -16.49 -29.68 -3.80
C PRO A 61 -16.85 -28.23 -3.40
N ILE A 62 -16.17 -27.26 -4.00
CA ILE A 62 -16.41 -25.83 -3.75
C ILE A 62 -17.86 -25.42 -4.01
N GLU A 63 -18.57 -26.11 -4.90
CA GLU A 63 -19.99 -25.85 -5.15
C GLU A 63 -20.90 -26.07 -3.94
N ALA A 64 -20.47 -26.84 -2.95
CA ALA A 64 -21.19 -27.04 -1.68
C ALA A 64 -21.12 -25.81 -0.76
N LEU A 65 -20.19 -24.88 -1.03
CA LEU A 65 -20.01 -23.66 -0.24
C LEU A 65 -20.96 -22.56 -0.72
N ASN A 66 -21.45 -21.74 0.22
CA ASN A 66 -22.18 -20.52 -0.10
C ASN A 66 -21.20 -19.35 -0.33
N VAL A 67 -20.62 -19.29 -1.52
CA VAL A 67 -19.56 -18.33 -1.87
C VAL A 67 -20.13 -16.95 -2.14
N PRO A 68 -19.68 -15.88 -1.44
CA PRO A 68 -20.13 -14.52 -1.71
C PRO A 68 -19.55 -13.99 -3.02
N SER A 69 -20.40 -13.37 -3.84
CA SER A 69 -20.00 -12.77 -5.12
C SER A 69 -20.09 -11.23 -5.10
N GLU A 70 -21.03 -10.67 -4.35
CA GLU A 70 -21.28 -9.24 -4.32
C GLU A 70 -20.21 -8.47 -3.53
N GLY A 71 -19.71 -7.38 -4.12
CA GLY A 71 -18.77 -6.48 -3.46
C GLY A 71 -17.39 -7.09 -3.19
N THR A 72 -17.00 -8.12 -3.94
CA THR A 72 -15.71 -8.80 -3.80
C THR A 72 -14.81 -8.66 -5.02
N PHE A 73 -15.15 -7.77 -5.94
CA PHE A 73 -14.39 -7.51 -7.18
C PHE A 73 -14.33 -6.02 -7.50
N VAL A 74 -13.47 -5.66 -8.44
CA VAL A 74 -13.39 -4.35 -9.09
C VAL A 74 -13.52 -4.48 -10.60
N TYR A 75 -13.87 -3.37 -11.28
CA TYR A 75 -13.78 -3.35 -12.73
C TYR A 75 -12.39 -2.96 -13.21
N GLU A 76 -12.00 -3.43 -14.39
CA GLU A 76 -10.67 -3.24 -14.99
C GLU A 76 -10.24 -1.77 -15.16
N ASP A 77 -11.21 -0.86 -15.31
CA ASP A 77 -11.02 0.58 -15.47
C ASP A 77 -11.02 1.36 -14.13
N TYR A 78 -11.19 0.68 -12.99
CA TYR A 78 -11.15 1.32 -11.68
C TYR A 78 -9.73 1.77 -11.31
N HIS A 79 -9.64 2.91 -10.62
CA HIS A 79 -8.35 3.40 -10.14
C HIS A 79 -7.79 2.52 -9.00
N ILE A 80 -6.45 2.46 -8.87
CA ILE A 80 -5.78 1.70 -7.80
C ILE A 80 -6.35 2.02 -6.40
N TYR A 81 -6.83 3.23 -6.16
CA TYR A 81 -7.44 3.61 -4.87
C TYR A 81 -8.73 2.84 -4.59
N ASP A 82 -9.48 2.47 -5.60
CA ASP A 82 -10.69 1.65 -5.44
C ASP A 82 -10.31 0.20 -5.12
N VAL A 83 -9.22 -0.29 -5.72
CA VAL A 83 -8.64 -1.61 -5.41
C VAL A 83 -8.19 -1.67 -3.95
N ILE A 84 -7.40 -0.67 -3.51
CA ILE A 84 -6.91 -0.57 -2.13
C ILE A 84 -8.08 -0.46 -1.15
N ARG A 85 -9.07 0.38 -1.46
CA ARG A 85 -10.26 0.55 -0.62
C ARG A 85 -11.01 -0.77 -0.44
N LEU A 86 -11.23 -1.52 -1.52
CA LEU A 86 -11.90 -2.82 -1.46
C LEU A 86 -11.07 -3.83 -0.66
N ALA A 87 -9.80 -3.99 -1.01
CA ALA A 87 -8.88 -4.91 -0.33
C ALA A 87 -8.82 -4.63 1.18
N SER A 88 -8.67 -3.35 1.58
CA SER A 88 -8.57 -2.93 2.98
C SER A 88 -9.88 -3.09 3.74
N SER A 89 -11.03 -2.72 3.13
CA SER A 89 -12.33 -2.77 3.82
C SER A 89 -12.86 -4.18 4.03
N ARG A 90 -12.45 -5.12 3.18
CA ARG A 90 -12.88 -6.52 3.21
C ARG A 90 -11.76 -7.47 3.63
N LEU A 91 -10.56 -6.96 3.94
CA LEU A 91 -9.36 -7.72 4.30
C LEU A 91 -8.99 -8.79 3.25
N LEU A 92 -9.15 -8.46 1.97
CA LEU A 92 -8.89 -9.39 0.87
C LEU A 92 -7.40 -9.52 0.61
N SER A 93 -6.91 -10.73 0.46
CA SER A 93 -5.54 -11.02 -0.02
C SER A 93 -5.45 -11.01 -1.56
N VAL A 94 -6.60 -11.22 -2.22
CA VAL A 94 -6.74 -11.23 -3.68
C VAL A 94 -7.99 -10.43 -4.05
N VAL A 95 -7.88 -9.56 -5.04
CA VAL A 95 -8.99 -8.77 -5.58
C VAL A 95 -9.26 -9.21 -7.02
N PRO A 96 -10.39 -9.86 -7.30
CA PRO A 96 -10.81 -10.20 -8.65
C PRO A 96 -11.09 -8.96 -9.48
N VAL A 97 -10.75 -9.01 -10.77
CA VAL A 97 -10.99 -7.95 -11.75
C VAL A 97 -11.94 -8.45 -12.82
N LEU A 98 -12.99 -7.69 -13.08
CA LEU A 98 -13.98 -7.99 -14.12
C LEU A 98 -13.96 -6.90 -15.19
N ASN A 99 -14.35 -7.28 -16.41
CA ASN A 99 -14.67 -6.30 -17.44
C ASN A 99 -16.10 -5.74 -17.22
N ARG A 100 -16.51 -4.77 -18.04
CA ARG A 100 -17.83 -4.16 -17.94
C ARG A 100 -18.98 -5.11 -18.35
N GLU A 101 -18.68 -6.22 -18.96
CA GLU A 101 -19.64 -7.28 -19.32
C GLU A 101 -19.84 -8.27 -18.16
N GLY A 102 -19.03 -8.17 -17.10
CA GLY A 102 -19.08 -9.05 -15.93
C GLY A 102 -18.18 -10.28 -16.03
N ASN A 103 -17.37 -10.39 -17.09
CA ASN A 103 -16.43 -11.48 -17.25
C ASN A 103 -15.18 -11.27 -16.41
N PHE A 104 -14.65 -12.34 -15.88
CA PHE A 104 -13.41 -12.36 -15.12
C PHE A 104 -12.21 -12.11 -16.05
N VAL A 105 -11.41 -11.11 -15.74
CA VAL A 105 -10.22 -10.71 -16.50
C VAL A 105 -8.93 -11.20 -15.84
N GLY A 106 -8.92 -11.23 -14.51
CA GLY A 106 -7.75 -11.66 -13.75
C GLY A 106 -7.87 -11.29 -12.29
N SER A 107 -6.78 -11.42 -11.55
CA SER A 107 -6.70 -11.12 -10.13
C SER A 107 -5.55 -10.17 -9.81
N ILE A 108 -5.74 -9.34 -8.79
CA ILE A 108 -4.71 -8.49 -8.20
C ILE A 108 -4.36 -9.07 -6.84
N VAL A 109 -3.08 -9.35 -6.58
CA VAL A 109 -2.60 -9.82 -5.30
C VAL A 109 -2.16 -8.63 -4.45
N LEU A 110 -2.38 -8.69 -3.13
CA LEU A 110 -2.06 -7.59 -2.22
C LEU A 110 -0.57 -7.21 -2.25
N THR A 111 0.33 -8.17 -2.44
CA THR A 111 1.77 -7.92 -2.60
C THR A 111 2.10 -7.07 -3.82
N ASP A 112 1.37 -7.24 -4.93
CA ASP A 112 1.57 -6.45 -6.15
C ASP A 112 1.09 -5.01 -5.95
N ILE A 113 0.03 -4.81 -5.16
CA ILE A 113 -0.41 -3.47 -4.75
C ILE A 113 0.70 -2.75 -3.97
N LEU A 114 1.39 -3.44 -3.04
CA LEU A 114 2.48 -2.84 -2.27
C LEU A 114 3.64 -2.39 -3.16
N HIS A 115 4.05 -3.21 -4.14
CA HIS A 115 5.08 -2.83 -5.11
C HIS A 115 4.67 -1.60 -5.94
N LYS A 116 3.40 -1.47 -6.28
CA LYS A 116 2.91 -0.31 -7.02
C LYS A 116 2.78 0.94 -6.17
N LEU A 117 2.47 0.79 -4.89
CA LEU A 117 2.48 1.90 -3.93
C LEU A 117 3.89 2.45 -3.72
N ASP A 118 4.90 1.58 -3.72
CA ASP A 118 6.30 1.97 -3.66
C ASP A 118 6.64 2.97 -4.79
N LEU A 119 6.29 2.63 -6.03
CA LEU A 119 6.46 3.52 -7.18
C LEU A 119 5.67 4.83 -7.06
N LEU A 120 4.42 4.77 -6.55
CA LEU A 120 3.57 5.96 -6.40
C LEU A 120 4.06 6.92 -5.32
N LEU A 121 4.66 6.38 -4.27
CA LEU A 121 5.14 7.16 -3.12
C LEU A 121 6.62 7.53 -3.26
N GLY A 122 7.31 7.00 -4.27
CA GLY A 122 8.74 7.21 -4.49
C GLY A 122 9.57 6.68 -3.31
N VAL A 123 9.20 5.51 -2.74
CA VAL A 123 9.86 4.99 -1.53
C VAL A 123 11.33 4.69 -1.79
N ASP A 124 11.66 4.13 -2.97
CA ASP A 124 13.01 3.79 -3.38
C ASP A 124 13.87 5.02 -3.75
N GLU A 125 13.25 6.17 -4.00
CA GLU A 125 14.00 7.37 -4.32
C GLU A 125 14.74 7.91 -3.09
N PRO A 126 16.04 8.22 -3.19
CA PRO A 126 16.78 8.78 -2.06
C PRO A 126 16.25 10.17 -1.71
N GLY A 127 16.17 10.45 -0.38
CA GLY A 127 15.69 11.74 0.08
C GLY A 127 15.16 11.71 1.50
N GLY A 128 14.65 12.86 1.96
CA GLY A 128 14.07 12.98 3.30
C GLY A 128 12.55 13.03 3.29
N ILE A 129 11.96 12.81 4.47
CA ILE A 129 10.53 12.90 4.71
C ILE A 129 10.31 13.98 5.77
N ILE A 130 9.35 14.86 5.53
CA ILE A 130 8.94 15.90 6.47
C ILE A 130 7.45 15.76 6.72
N VAL A 131 7.06 15.75 7.99
CA VAL A 131 5.66 15.71 8.42
C VAL A 131 5.30 17.07 9.02
N LEU A 132 4.48 17.82 8.31
CA LEU A 132 3.96 19.11 8.77
C LEU A 132 2.59 18.89 9.43
N GLU A 133 2.36 19.58 10.56
CA GLU A 133 1.04 19.65 11.19
C GLU A 133 0.48 21.07 11.06
N MET A 134 -0.75 21.17 10.61
CA MET A 134 -1.40 22.46 10.38
C MET A 134 -2.92 22.39 10.54
N ASN A 135 -3.56 23.55 10.66
CA ASN A 135 -5.00 23.61 10.58
C ASN A 135 -5.45 23.37 9.13
N ARG A 136 -6.58 22.68 8.95
CA ARG A 136 -7.14 22.38 7.60
C ARG A 136 -7.42 23.65 6.78
N LEU A 137 -7.70 24.77 7.45
CA LEU A 137 -7.98 26.04 6.76
C LEU A 137 -6.70 26.72 6.25
N ASP A 138 -5.56 26.41 6.84
CA ASP A 138 -4.26 26.98 6.50
C ASP A 138 -3.49 26.14 5.47
N TYR A 139 -4.09 25.03 5.01
CA TYR A 139 -3.47 24.15 4.02
C TYR A 139 -3.37 24.80 2.66
N SER A 140 -2.15 24.99 2.21
CA SER A 140 -1.81 25.46 0.85
C SER A 140 -0.66 24.64 0.28
N LEU A 141 -0.98 23.68 -0.60
CA LEU A 141 0.04 22.90 -1.30
C LEU A 141 0.94 23.78 -2.17
N ALA A 142 0.39 24.85 -2.74
CA ALA A 142 1.15 25.80 -3.54
C ALA A 142 2.24 26.52 -2.72
N GLU A 143 1.94 26.88 -1.48
CA GLU A 143 2.91 27.49 -0.57
C GLU A 143 4.00 26.51 -0.15
N VAL A 144 3.60 25.28 0.22
CA VAL A 144 4.53 24.19 0.55
C VAL A 144 5.47 23.90 -0.63
N ALA A 145 4.93 23.75 -1.83
CA ALA A 145 5.74 23.52 -3.04
C ALA A 145 6.73 24.65 -3.29
N ARG A 146 6.29 25.90 -3.16
CA ARG A 146 7.15 27.08 -3.30
C ARG A 146 8.31 27.08 -2.30
N ILE A 147 8.05 26.74 -1.03
CA ILE A 147 9.10 26.65 -0.01
C ILE A 147 10.13 25.58 -0.40
N VAL A 148 9.67 24.40 -0.84
CA VAL A 148 10.55 23.31 -1.27
C VAL A 148 11.40 23.73 -2.47
N GLU A 149 10.79 24.33 -3.50
CA GLU A 149 11.49 24.77 -4.72
C GLU A 149 12.52 25.88 -4.45
N TYR A 150 12.21 26.84 -3.57
CA TYR A 150 13.17 27.89 -3.18
C TYR A 150 14.41 27.34 -2.46
N ASN A 151 14.32 26.14 -1.89
CA ASN A 151 15.45 25.45 -1.27
C ASN A 151 16.08 24.40 -2.21
N GLU A 152 15.90 24.55 -3.53
CA GLU A 152 16.48 23.68 -4.57
C GLU A 152 16.10 22.20 -4.46
N ALA A 153 15.00 21.90 -3.77
CA ALA A 153 14.46 20.56 -3.63
C ALA A 153 13.20 20.35 -4.49
N ARG A 154 12.78 19.10 -4.62
CA ARG A 154 11.56 18.70 -5.32
C ARG A 154 10.74 17.76 -4.44
N ILE A 155 9.42 17.90 -4.50
CA ILE A 155 8.49 16.96 -3.86
C ILE A 155 8.38 15.71 -4.75
N LEU A 156 8.72 14.56 -4.19
CA LEU A 156 8.56 13.25 -4.83
C LEU A 156 7.16 12.69 -4.60
N SER A 157 6.67 12.81 -3.37
CA SER A 157 5.29 12.46 -3.02
C SER A 157 4.73 13.36 -1.92
N CYS A 158 3.40 13.43 -1.88
CA CYS A 158 2.66 14.27 -0.94
C CYS A 158 1.41 13.55 -0.49
N CYS A 159 1.27 13.30 0.81
CA CYS A 159 0.13 12.63 1.40
C CYS A 159 -0.52 13.50 2.47
N VAL A 160 -1.83 13.68 2.36
CA VAL A 160 -2.63 14.42 3.33
C VAL A 160 -3.36 13.46 4.24
N ASN A 161 -3.16 13.61 5.54
CA ASN A 161 -3.82 12.79 6.55
C ASN A 161 -4.66 13.64 7.49
N SER A 162 -5.96 13.40 7.51
CA SER A 162 -6.88 14.11 8.38
C SER A 162 -6.96 13.42 9.75
N ILE A 163 -6.70 14.16 10.81
CA ILE A 163 -6.85 13.65 12.18
C ILE A 163 -8.35 13.61 12.53
N LYS A 164 -8.84 12.41 12.92
CA LYS A 164 -10.25 12.24 13.30
C LYS A 164 -10.59 13.16 14.48
N ASN A 165 -11.75 13.80 14.41
CA ASN A 165 -12.28 14.70 15.44
C ASN A 165 -11.38 15.92 15.76
N SER A 166 -10.52 16.33 14.83
CA SER A 166 -9.64 17.49 14.97
C SER A 166 -9.78 18.44 13.78
N ARG A 167 -9.49 19.73 14.01
CA ARG A 167 -9.30 20.71 12.93
C ARG A 167 -7.89 20.61 12.31
N LEU A 168 -7.00 19.84 12.93
CA LEU A 168 -5.65 19.63 12.45
C LEU A 168 -5.63 18.56 11.36
N MET A 169 -4.63 18.69 10.50
CA MET A 169 -4.25 17.73 9.50
C MET A 169 -2.72 17.58 9.48
N GLN A 170 -2.26 16.49 8.92
CA GLN A 170 -0.85 16.25 8.69
C GLN A 170 -0.60 16.18 7.19
N LEU A 171 0.45 16.83 6.76
CA LEU A 171 0.96 16.77 5.42
C LEU A 171 2.32 16.10 5.47
N THR A 172 2.40 14.87 4.95
CA THR A 172 3.67 14.16 4.77
C THR A 172 4.17 14.43 3.36
N ILE A 173 5.37 15.00 3.26
CA ILE A 173 6.06 15.20 2.00
C ILE A 173 7.36 14.42 1.97
N LYS A 174 7.63 13.75 0.85
CA LYS A 174 8.93 13.18 0.53
C LYS A 174 9.63 14.08 -0.45
N VAL A 175 10.90 14.41 -0.18
CA VAL A 175 11.71 15.30 -1.01
C VAL A 175 12.94 14.56 -1.52
N ASN A 176 13.49 15.02 -2.66
CA ASN A 176 14.63 14.40 -3.34
C ASN A 176 16.01 14.78 -2.77
N VAL A 177 16.07 15.40 -1.60
CA VAL A 177 17.31 15.82 -0.94
C VAL A 177 17.50 15.09 0.38
N ALA A 178 18.73 14.65 0.65
CA ALA A 178 19.05 13.95 1.90
C ALA A 178 19.25 14.93 3.07
N ASP A 179 19.87 16.10 2.82
CA ASP A 179 19.95 17.16 3.82
C ASP A 179 18.68 18.01 3.79
N ILE A 180 17.78 17.75 4.73
CA ILE A 180 16.51 18.46 4.86
C ILE A 180 16.56 19.64 5.83
N ASN A 181 17.69 19.89 6.52
CA ASN A 181 17.79 20.96 7.51
C ASN A 181 17.42 22.35 6.95
N PRO A 182 17.87 22.74 5.74
CA PRO A 182 17.46 24.02 5.14
C PRO A 182 15.94 24.12 4.93
N LEU A 183 15.30 22.99 4.59
CA LEU A 183 13.84 22.93 4.43
C LEU A 183 13.12 23.06 5.77
N LEU A 184 13.60 22.38 6.82
CA LEU A 184 13.03 22.48 8.17
C LEU A 184 13.07 23.92 8.67
N ASP A 185 14.23 24.58 8.54
CA ASP A 185 14.40 25.99 8.91
C ASP A 185 13.48 26.92 8.10
N ALA A 186 13.31 26.63 6.81
CA ALA A 186 12.40 27.38 5.96
C ALA A 186 10.95 27.21 6.40
N PHE A 187 10.48 25.98 6.63
CA PHE A 187 9.11 25.73 7.10
C PHE A 187 8.83 26.41 8.44
N ILE A 188 9.77 26.39 9.38
CA ILE A 188 9.64 27.10 10.67
C ILE A 188 9.50 28.61 10.45
N ARG A 189 10.33 29.20 9.57
CA ARG A 189 10.27 30.66 9.25
C ARG A 189 8.92 31.06 8.63
N TYR A 190 8.29 30.15 7.85
CA TYR A 190 6.98 30.37 7.26
C TYR A 190 5.83 30.04 8.22
N GLY A 191 6.13 29.69 9.49
CA GLY A 191 5.13 29.46 10.54
C GLY A 191 4.51 28.05 10.53
N TYR A 192 5.10 27.11 9.80
CA TYR A 192 4.67 25.71 9.82
C TYR A 192 5.18 24.99 11.08
N THR A 193 4.36 24.12 11.62
CA THR A 193 4.77 23.23 12.71
C THR A 193 5.29 21.92 12.11
N ILE A 194 6.55 21.59 12.37
CA ILE A 194 7.13 20.32 12.01
C ILE A 194 6.77 19.34 13.11
N LYS A 195 6.05 18.27 12.73
CA LYS A 195 5.70 17.20 13.65
C LYS A 195 6.81 16.18 13.75
N ASP A 196 7.33 15.74 12.59
CA ASP A 196 8.39 14.75 12.46
C ASP A 196 9.22 15.00 11.21
N SER A 197 10.45 14.49 11.20
CA SER A 197 11.30 14.46 10.03
C SER A 197 12.19 13.23 10.03
N PHE A 198 12.44 12.66 8.83
CA PHE A 198 13.21 11.44 8.65
C PHE A 198 14.18 11.62 7.48
N VAL A 199 15.42 11.23 7.67
CA VAL A 199 16.46 11.25 6.63
C VAL A 199 16.89 9.82 6.35
N ALA A 200 16.90 9.40 5.08
CA ALA A 200 17.38 8.08 4.72
C ALA A 200 18.86 7.90 5.12
N GLY A 201 19.16 6.85 5.89
CA GLY A 201 20.53 6.55 6.34
C GLY A 201 20.98 7.23 7.63
N GLU A 202 20.10 7.89 8.39
CA GLU A 202 20.44 8.42 9.71
C GLU A 202 20.85 7.31 10.69
N GLU A 203 20.17 6.17 10.68
CA GLU A 203 20.54 5.01 11.51
C GLU A 203 21.92 4.46 11.16
N GLU A 204 22.31 4.45 9.86
CA GLU A 204 23.65 4.05 9.45
C GLU A 204 24.71 5.10 9.83
N ARG A 205 24.39 6.38 9.73
CA ARG A 205 25.30 7.45 10.12
C ARG A 205 25.52 7.54 11.62
N ASP A 206 24.49 7.35 12.43
CA ASP A 206 24.63 7.33 13.88
C ASP A 206 25.36 6.10 14.36
N SER A 207 25.09 4.93 13.77
CA SER A 207 25.86 3.71 14.01
C SER A 207 27.35 3.84 13.58
N MET A 208 27.61 4.54 12.47
CA MET A 208 28.98 4.84 12.04
C MET A 208 29.68 5.85 12.96
N LYS A 209 28.99 6.91 13.41
CA LYS A 209 29.53 7.87 14.37
C LYS A 209 29.83 7.24 15.71
N GLU A 210 28.96 6.36 16.21
CA GLU A 210 29.19 5.60 17.43
C GLU A 210 30.39 4.65 17.29
N ARG A 211 30.49 3.92 16.17
CA ARG A 211 31.63 3.04 15.87
C ARG A 211 32.95 3.82 15.73
N TYR A 212 32.90 4.97 15.06
CA TYR A 212 34.06 5.87 14.96
C TYR A 212 34.44 6.46 16.32
N GLY A 213 33.48 6.87 17.13
CA GLY A 213 33.73 7.33 18.51
C GLY A 213 34.35 6.26 19.39
N LEU A 214 33.90 5.01 19.30
CA LEU A 214 34.49 3.87 20.00
C LEU A 214 35.91 3.57 19.52
N LEU A 215 36.16 3.62 18.21
CA LEU A 215 37.47 3.43 17.63
C LEU A 215 38.49 4.50 18.09
N MET A 216 38.07 5.79 18.07
CA MET A 216 38.89 6.91 18.52
C MET A 216 39.20 6.81 20.03
N LYS A 217 38.25 6.33 20.82
CA LYS A 217 38.42 6.10 22.25
C LYS A 217 39.39 4.95 22.53
N TYR A 218 39.45 3.95 21.64
CA TYR A 218 40.38 2.85 21.72
C TYR A 218 41.81 3.21 21.30
N LEU A 219 41.95 4.13 20.32
CA LEU A 219 43.24 4.62 19.79
C LEU A 219 43.84 5.75 20.65
N SER A 220 43.10 6.35 21.56
CA SER A 220 43.55 7.43 22.45
C SER A 220 44.04 6.95 23.81
N VAL A 221 44.32 5.66 23.98
CA VAL A 221 44.94 5.05 25.20
C VAL A 221 46.43 4.89 25.01
#